data_49349e1b28471b1f8b90ecf4585d830a
#
_entry.id   49349e1b28471b1f8b90ecf4585d830a
#
_cell.length_a   1.000
_cell.length_b   1.000
_cell.length_c   1.000
_cell.angle_alpha   90.00
_cell.angle_beta   90.00
_cell.angle_gamma   90.00
#
_symmetry.space_group_name_H-M   'P 1'
#
loop_
_entity.id
_entity.type
_entity.pdbx_description
1 polymer ?
#
loop_
_entity_poly.entity_id
_entity_poly.type
_entity_poly.pdbx_seq_one_letter_code
_entity_poly.pdbx_strand_id
1 'polypeptide(L)'
;MAQPQPDTEIAVQVHRSLGEVAEADWDACAAPEAADGGRPDDPFTTHRFLKALEDSGSVGTGTGWQPTYLTAHAGGEMVAAAPLYAKSHSQGEYIFDHAWAHAYERAGGRYYPKLQIAVPFTPATGRRFLVKP
;
A
#
# COMPACT_ATOMS: atom_id res chain seq x y z
N MET A 1 -5.53 35.63 19.19
CA MET A 1 -4.92 35.49 17.88
C MET A 1 -4.22 34.10 17.81
N ALA A 2 -4.67 33.27 16.92
CA ALA A 2 -4.06 31.94 16.79
C ALA A 2 -2.66 32.09 16.22
N GLN A 3 -1.67 31.43 16.84
CA GLN A 3 -0.35 31.36 16.28
C GLN A 3 -0.38 30.40 15.09
N PRO A 4 0.33 30.72 13.98
CA PRO A 4 0.45 29.76 12.88
C PRO A 4 1.11 28.48 13.44
N GLN A 5 0.48 27.35 13.15
CA GLN A 5 1.08 26.06 13.50
C GLN A 5 2.35 25.90 12.67
N PRO A 6 3.46 25.46 13.28
CA PRO A 6 4.63 25.13 12.49
C PRO A 6 4.26 24.02 11.49
N ASP A 7 4.75 24.15 10.27
CA ASP A 7 4.59 23.13 9.27
C ASP A 7 5.12 21.81 9.85
N THR A 8 4.23 20.84 10.03
CA THR A 8 4.63 19.53 10.52
C THR A 8 5.32 18.79 9.39
N GLU A 9 6.57 18.46 9.59
CA GLU A 9 7.33 17.69 8.63
C GLU A 9 6.74 16.28 8.53
N ILE A 10 6.49 15.85 7.30
CA ILE A 10 6.04 14.49 7.02
C ILE A 10 7.24 13.65 6.60
N ALA A 11 7.53 12.60 7.37
CA ALA A 11 8.56 11.64 7.03
C ALA A 11 7.93 10.39 6.40
N VAL A 12 8.41 10.01 5.24
CA VAL A 12 7.96 8.79 4.54
C VAL A 12 8.95 7.67 4.77
N GLN A 13 8.45 6.50 5.13
CA GLN A 13 9.26 5.30 5.32
C GLN A 13 8.81 4.21 4.35
N VAL A 14 9.75 3.36 3.95
CA VAL A 14 9.49 2.21 3.07
C VAL A 14 9.71 0.94 3.88
N HIS A 15 8.77 0.01 3.78
CA HIS A 15 8.83 -1.26 4.50
C HIS A 15 8.72 -2.44 3.52
N ARG A 16 9.53 -3.45 3.74
CA ARG A 16 9.55 -4.68 2.93
C ARG A 16 8.60 -5.74 3.44
N SER A 17 8.03 -5.53 4.61
CA SER A 17 7.06 -6.44 5.24
C SER A 17 6.19 -5.67 6.21
N LEU A 18 4.92 -6.06 6.33
CA LEU A 18 4.04 -5.54 7.37
C LEU A 18 4.42 -6.05 8.77
N GLY A 19 5.32 -7.02 8.86
CA GLY A 19 5.96 -7.38 10.12
C GLY A 19 6.78 -6.26 10.74
N GLU A 20 7.17 -5.25 9.94
CA GLU A 20 7.88 -4.06 10.40
C GLU A 20 6.94 -2.95 10.87
N VAL A 21 5.62 -3.11 10.68
CA VAL A 21 4.61 -2.10 10.97
C VAL A 21 3.60 -2.66 11.97
N ALA A 22 3.34 -1.92 13.04
CA ALA A 22 2.36 -2.34 14.02
C ALA A 22 0.95 -2.38 13.40
N GLU A 23 0.22 -3.46 13.65
CA GLU A 23 -1.14 -3.66 13.12
C GLU A 23 -2.06 -2.49 13.49
N ALA A 24 -2.00 -2.05 14.75
CA ALA A 24 -2.84 -0.94 15.22
C ALA A 24 -2.55 0.36 14.49
N ASP A 25 -1.28 0.64 14.18
CA ASP A 25 -0.89 1.86 13.47
C ASP A 25 -1.37 1.85 12.02
N TRP A 26 -1.20 0.72 11.34
CA TRP A 26 -1.68 0.56 9.97
C TRP A 26 -3.20 0.65 9.91
N ASP A 27 -3.89 -0.09 10.78
CA ASP A 27 -5.35 -0.17 10.77
C ASP A 27 -6.02 1.13 11.23
N ALA A 28 -5.32 1.97 12.01
CA ALA A 28 -5.81 3.32 12.30
C ALA A 28 -5.94 4.18 11.03
N CYS A 29 -5.15 3.86 9.99
CA CYS A 29 -5.24 4.50 8.69
C CYS A 29 -6.19 3.73 7.75
N ALA A 30 -6.13 2.41 7.78
CA ALA A 30 -6.87 1.55 6.84
C ALA A 30 -8.32 1.30 7.25
N ALA A 31 -8.57 1.15 8.54
CA ALA A 31 -9.88 0.75 9.06
C ALA A 31 -10.18 1.43 10.41
N PRO A 32 -10.19 2.78 10.47
CA PRO A 32 -10.44 3.49 11.73
C PRO A 32 -11.83 3.18 12.31
N GLU A 33 -12.81 2.84 11.46
CA GLU A 33 -14.16 2.45 11.85
C GLU A 33 -14.19 1.13 12.64
N ALA A 34 -13.14 0.33 12.53
CA ALA A 34 -13.05 -0.97 13.21
C ALA A 34 -12.22 -0.93 14.49
N ALA A 35 -11.78 0.27 14.94
CA ALA A 35 -10.88 0.42 16.09
C ALA A 35 -11.45 -0.17 17.39
N ASP A 36 -12.77 -0.14 17.57
CA ASP A 36 -13.45 -0.64 18.76
C ASP A 36 -13.99 -2.08 18.59
N GLY A 37 -13.38 -2.85 17.68
CA GLY A 37 -13.78 -4.24 17.44
C GLY A 37 -14.90 -4.40 16.44
N GLY A 38 -15.26 -3.33 15.71
CA GLY A 38 -16.21 -3.37 14.60
C GLY A 38 -15.63 -4.06 13.37
N ARG A 39 -16.43 -4.12 12.32
CA ARG A 39 -15.99 -4.65 11.03
C ARG A 39 -15.37 -3.54 10.18
N PRO A 40 -14.25 -3.81 9.51
CA PRO A 40 -13.75 -2.87 8.53
C PRO A 40 -14.67 -2.79 7.31
N ASP A 41 -14.84 -1.59 6.75
CA ASP A 41 -15.59 -1.38 5.52
C ASP A 41 -14.89 -2.03 4.33
N ASP A 42 -13.55 -2.00 4.33
CA ASP A 42 -12.71 -2.66 3.33
C ASP A 42 -11.74 -3.60 4.06
N PRO A 43 -12.03 -4.90 4.13
CA PRO A 43 -11.13 -5.85 4.81
C PRO A 43 -9.82 -6.06 4.06
N PHE A 44 -9.78 -5.75 2.74
CA PHE A 44 -8.64 -6.09 1.89
C PHE A 44 -7.45 -5.15 2.06
N THR A 45 -7.63 -3.98 2.65
CA THR A 45 -6.54 -3.06 2.95
C THR A 45 -6.05 -3.16 4.40
N THR A 46 -6.63 -4.05 5.21
CA THR A 46 -6.21 -4.23 6.59
C THR A 46 -4.83 -4.86 6.68
N HIS A 47 -4.13 -4.57 7.76
CA HIS A 47 -2.83 -5.18 8.05
C HIS A 47 -2.91 -6.71 8.01
N ARG A 48 -3.93 -7.28 8.64
CA ARG A 48 -4.12 -8.73 8.73
C ARG A 48 -4.23 -9.38 7.35
N PHE A 49 -5.04 -8.82 6.46
CA PHE A 49 -5.23 -9.39 5.11
C PHE A 49 -3.94 -9.31 4.29
N LEU A 50 -3.31 -8.13 4.27
CA LEU A 50 -2.09 -7.93 3.48
C LEU A 50 -0.93 -8.76 4.04
N LYS A 51 -0.84 -8.89 5.36
CA LYS A 51 0.17 -9.73 6.02
C LYS A 51 -0.04 -11.21 5.69
N ALA A 52 -1.30 -11.65 5.61
CA ALA A 52 -1.62 -13.02 5.22
C ALA A 52 -1.12 -13.35 3.80
N LEU A 53 -1.15 -12.38 2.88
CA LEU A 53 -0.60 -12.57 1.54
C LEU A 53 0.92 -12.77 1.58
N GLU A 54 1.62 -12.11 2.49
CA GLU A 54 3.04 -12.33 2.71
C GLU A 54 3.29 -13.72 3.31
N ASP A 55 2.57 -14.05 4.38
CA ASP A 55 2.79 -15.29 5.13
C ASP A 55 2.47 -16.53 4.31
N SER A 56 1.51 -16.42 3.38
CA SER A 56 1.15 -17.52 2.47
C SER A 56 2.12 -17.66 1.31
N GLY A 57 3.03 -16.70 1.12
CA GLY A 57 3.92 -16.69 -0.04
C GLY A 57 3.25 -16.24 -1.34
N SER A 58 2.06 -15.64 -1.26
CA SER A 58 1.36 -15.11 -2.43
C SER A 58 2.04 -13.87 -2.99
N VAL A 59 2.67 -13.08 -2.12
CA VAL A 59 3.54 -11.97 -2.49
C VAL A 59 4.92 -12.18 -1.86
N GLY A 60 5.94 -11.50 -2.37
CA GLY A 60 7.30 -11.60 -1.89
C GLY A 60 8.26 -12.10 -2.96
N THR A 61 9.42 -12.57 -2.54
CA THR A 61 10.50 -13.01 -3.44
C THR A 61 10.00 -14.05 -4.44
N GLY A 62 10.27 -13.82 -5.72
CA GLY A 62 9.96 -14.75 -6.81
C GLY A 62 8.52 -14.69 -7.31
N THR A 63 7.64 -13.87 -6.70
CA THR A 63 6.23 -13.79 -7.10
C THR A 63 5.96 -12.69 -8.13
N GLY A 64 6.88 -11.76 -8.30
CA GLY A 64 6.66 -10.55 -9.08
C GLY A 64 5.89 -9.46 -8.35
N TRP A 65 5.51 -9.69 -7.10
CA TRP A 65 4.86 -8.76 -6.18
C TRP A 65 5.78 -8.51 -4.99
N GLN A 66 6.70 -7.60 -5.11
CA GLN A 66 7.62 -7.30 -4.02
C GLN A 66 7.01 -6.23 -3.11
N PRO A 67 6.70 -6.56 -1.84
CA PRO A 67 6.22 -5.57 -0.88
C PRO A 67 7.18 -4.41 -0.74
N THR A 68 6.66 -3.20 -0.84
CA THR A 68 7.40 -1.95 -0.75
C THR A 68 6.49 -0.91 -0.10
N TYR A 69 5.84 -1.27 0.99
CA TYR A 69 4.81 -0.46 1.63
C TYR A 69 5.33 0.90 2.04
N LEU A 70 4.49 1.91 1.84
CA LEU A 70 4.80 3.26 2.29
C LEU A 70 4.01 3.58 3.56
N THR A 71 4.68 4.22 4.51
CA THR A 71 4.04 4.83 5.66
C THR A 71 4.50 6.27 5.78
N ALA A 72 3.61 7.16 6.21
CA ALA A 72 3.91 8.56 6.42
C ALA A 72 3.70 8.89 7.90
N HIS A 73 4.64 9.64 8.47
CA HIS A 73 4.66 9.96 9.88
C HIS A 73 4.76 11.46 10.09
N ALA A 74 4.00 11.96 11.05
CA ALA A 74 4.03 13.35 11.48
C ALA A 74 4.22 13.38 13.00
N GLY A 75 5.31 14.00 13.46
CA GLY A 75 5.61 14.07 14.90
C GLY A 75 5.75 12.70 15.55
N GLY A 76 6.25 11.71 14.83
CA GLY A 76 6.43 10.35 15.32
C GLY A 76 5.18 9.46 15.24
N GLU A 77 4.04 10.02 14.81
CA GLU A 77 2.79 9.29 14.65
C GLU A 77 2.56 8.92 13.19
N MET A 78 2.17 7.68 12.92
CA MET A 78 1.78 7.26 11.58
C MET A 78 0.44 7.91 11.21
N VAL A 79 0.43 8.66 10.13
CA VAL A 79 -0.77 9.41 9.68
C VAL A 79 -1.31 8.90 8.35
N ALA A 80 -0.52 8.13 7.60
CA ALA A 80 -0.97 7.58 6.33
C ALA A 80 -0.16 6.35 5.95
N ALA A 81 -0.72 5.55 5.06
CA ALA A 81 -0.09 4.34 4.55
C ALA A 81 -0.56 4.05 3.12
N ALA A 82 0.21 3.27 2.38
CA ALA A 82 -0.18 2.80 1.06
C ALA A 82 0.40 1.41 0.79
N PRO A 83 -0.41 0.46 0.28
CA PRO A 83 0.06 -0.86 -0.08
C PRO A 83 0.74 -0.80 -1.45
N LEU A 84 2.01 -0.43 -1.46
CA LEU A 84 2.83 -0.31 -2.66
C LEU A 84 3.62 -1.60 -2.90
N TYR A 85 3.66 -2.02 -4.16
CA TYR A 85 4.43 -3.17 -4.59
C TYR A 85 5.32 -2.80 -5.77
N ALA A 86 6.54 -3.31 -5.78
CA ALA A 86 7.38 -3.29 -6.96
C ALA A 86 7.04 -4.53 -7.79
N LYS A 87 6.59 -4.32 -9.02
CA LYS A 87 6.07 -5.38 -9.88
C LYS A 87 7.02 -5.66 -11.02
N SER A 88 7.36 -6.94 -11.22
CA SER A 88 8.17 -7.38 -12.36
C SER A 88 7.32 -7.85 -13.55
N HIS A 89 6.00 -7.93 -13.39
CA HIS A 89 5.02 -8.30 -14.42
C HIS A 89 3.66 -7.70 -14.07
N SER A 90 2.66 -7.88 -14.94
CA SER A 90 1.30 -7.36 -14.73
C SER A 90 0.27 -8.45 -14.44
N GLN A 91 0.69 -9.54 -13.80
CA GLN A 91 -0.22 -10.61 -13.43
C GLN A 91 -0.85 -10.38 -12.05
N GLY A 92 -2.07 -10.84 -11.87
CA GLY A 92 -2.79 -10.75 -10.61
C GLY A 92 -3.41 -9.39 -10.31
N GLU A 93 -3.49 -8.51 -11.30
CA GLU A 93 -3.99 -7.14 -11.12
C GLU A 93 -5.45 -6.98 -11.51
N TYR A 94 -5.93 -7.81 -12.43
CA TYR A 94 -7.30 -7.79 -12.96
C TYR A 94 -7.70 -6.50 -13.69
N ILE A 95 -6.84 -5.48 -13.67
CA ILE A 95 -6.93 -4.27 -14.48
C ILE A 95 -5.69 -4.30 -15.38
N PHE A 96 -5.91 -4.38 -16.68
CA PHE A 96 -4.82 -4.68 -17.59
C PHE A 96 -4.16 -3.40 -18.11
N ASP A 97 -2.84 -3.37 -18.04
CA ASP A 97 -2.03 -2.26 -18.53
C ASP A 97 -1.14 -2.66 -19.71
N HIS A 98 -1.49 -3.75 -20.41
CA HIS A 98 -0.66 -4.28 -21.50
C HIS A 98 -0.44 -3.28 -22.62
N ALA A 99 -1.46 -2.50 -22.97
CA ALA A 99 -1.32 -1.47 -24.03
C ALA A 99 -0.34 -0.38 -23.63
N TRP A 100 -0.36 0.03 -22.36
CA TRP A 100 0.60 1.01 -21.82
C TRP A 100 2.02 0.45 -21.82
N ALA A 101 2.19 -0.81 -21.39
CA ALA A 101 3.49 -1.46 -21.37
C ALA A 101 4.08 -1.55 -22.78
N HIS A 102 3.29 -1.97 -23.74
CA HIS A 102 3.71 -2.07 -25.16
C HIS A 102 4.09 -0.70 -25.73
N ALA A 103 3.30 0.33 -25.48
CA ALA A 103 3.56 1.67 -25.95
C ALA A 103 4.85 2.25 -25.37
N TYR A 104 5.06 2.04 -24.07
CA TYR A 104 6.24 2.52 -23.35
C TYR A 104 7.52 1.84 -23.88
N GLU A 105 7.47 0.53 -24.08
CA GLU A 105 8.60 -0.26 -24.59
C GLU A 105 8.91 0.10 -26.05
N ARG A 106 7.88 0.31 -26.89
CA ARG A 106 8.09 0.77 -28.28
C ARG A 106 8.72 2.14 -28.35
N ALA A 107 8.47 2.98 -27.34
CA ALA A 107 9.12 4.30 -27.24
C ALA A 107 10.56 4.22 -26.71
N GLY A 108 11.08 3.01 -26.45
CA GLY A 108 12.44 2.79 -25.97
C GLY A 108 12.58 2.76 -24.46
N GLY A 109 11.47 2.80 -23.73
CA GLY A 109 11.47 2.74 -22.28
C GLY A 109 11.45 1.30 -21.74
N ARG A 110 11.70 1.19 -20.46
CA ARG A 110 11.64 -0.06 -19.75
C ARG A 110 10.45 0.02 -18.77
N TYR A 111 9.37 -0.71 -19.05
CA TYR A 111 8.14 -0.63 -18.24
C TYR A 111 8.30 -1.33 -16.90
N TYR A 112 8.97 -2.48 -16.88
CA TYR A 112 9.21 -3.24 -15.65
C TYR A 112 10.63 -3.05 -15.14
N PRO A 113 10.85 -3.01 -13.80
CA PRO A 113 9.83 -3.08 -12.77
C PRO A 113 9.00 -1.79 -12.71
N LYS A 114 7.74 -1.93 -12.33
CA LYS A 114 6.84 -0.80 -12.10
C LYS A 114 6.44 -0.75 -10.63
N LEU A 115 6.05 0.41 -10.15
CA LEU A 115 5.46 0.57 -8.82
C LEU A 115 3.95 0.63 -8.94
N GLN A 116 3.27 -0.10 -8.06
CA GLN A 116 1.81 -0.17 -8.09
C GLN A 116 1.25 -0.14 -6.68
N ILE A 117 0.29 0.75 -6.43
CA ILE A 117 -0.48 0.76 -5.19
C ILE A 117 -1.77 0.00 -5.48
N ALA A 118 -1.90 -1.18 -4.87
CA ALA A 118 -3.00 -2.09 -5.16
C ALA A 118 -3.15 -3.11 -4.04
N VAL A 119 -4.32 -3.76 -4.01
CA VAL A 119 -4.50 -4.98 -3.23
C VAL A 119 -4.25 -6.16 -4.17
N PRO A 120 -3.22 -6.99 -3.90
CA PRO A 120 -2.88 -8.10 -4.79
C PRO A 120 -4.05 -9.07 -4.98
N PHE A 121 -4.25 -9.52 -6.24
CA PHE A 121 -5.21 -10.54 -6.60
C PHE A 121 -6.67 -10.20 -6.27
N THR A 122 -6.97 -8.92 -6.03
CA THR A 122 -8.28 -8.47 -5.55
C THR A 122 -8.80 -7.34 -6.42
N PRO A 123 -9.85 -7.60 -7.24
CA PRO A 123 -10.41 -6.56 -8.12
C PRO A 123 -11.37 -5.61 -7.40
N ALA A 124 -11.55 -5.76 -6.10
CA ALA A 124 -12.48 -4.94 -5.34
C ALA A 124 -12.07 -3.46 -5.34
N THR A 125 -13.05 -2.58 -5.52
CA THR A 125 -12.85 -1.14 -5.42
C THR A 125 -12.65 -0.73 -3.96
N GLY A 126 -11.79 0.24 -3.72
CA GLY A 126 -11.54 0.75 -2.38
C GLY A 126 -10.47 1.81 -2.37
N ARG A 127 -10.22 2.39 -1.19
CA ARG A 127 -9.15 3.35 -1.02
C ARG A 127 -7.79 2.68 -1.18
N ARG A 128 -6.83 3.42 -1.71
CA ARG A 128 -5.45 2.97 -1.84
C ARG A 128 -4.49 3.86 -1.07
N PHE A 129 -4.85 5.13 -0.91
CA PHE A 129 -4.16 6.03 0.01
C PHE A 129 -4.93 6.03 1.32
N LEU A 130 -4.36 5.40 2.34
CA LEU A 130 -4.99 5.16 3.63
C LEU A 130 -4.56 6.28 4.57
N VAL A 131 -5.44 7.23 4.82
CA VAL A 131 -5.13 8.41 5.61
C VAL A 131 -5.93 8.38 6.90
N LYS A 132 -5.23 8.57 8.01
CA LYS A 132 -5.85 8.63 9.34
C LYS A 132 -6.77 9.85 9.42
N PRO A 133 -8.01 9.70 9.93
CA PRO A 133 -8.96 10.78 10.09
C PRO A 133 -8.45 11.89 11.01
#